data_7e91bc3b0f593921a9a1b118c494bbf1
#
_entry.id   7e91bc3b0f593921a9a1b118c494bbf1
#
_cell.length_a   1.000
_cell.length_b   1.000
_cell.length_c   1.000
_cell.angle_alpha   90.00
_cell.angle_beta   90.00
_cell.angle_gamma   90.00
#
_symmetry.space_group_name_H-M   'P 1'
#
loop_
_entity.id
_entity.type
_entity.pdbx_description
1 polymer ?
#
loop_
_entity_poly.entity_id
_entity_poly.type
_entity_poly.pdbx_seq_one_letter_code
_entity_poly.pdbx_strand_id
1 'polypeptide(L)'
;MNNEKIILRELDYLKIIGILLVVIGHCTSIYTGGWVFTSTVKSPIYGLIASYVYTFHVPMLVFVSGSIYYYCRINKGKYTTLKSLIVNKLKRLIVPFLFIGIFYSIPMKYIIGMADGNIFSNVKSFVLGLNTGHLWYLLMLFNIFILFYLYEKFVLNKKYSIILNLIIFVILYISSGFFTNIFQINRSIQYSIFFYLGYEFFRSKDKLRLKLEELKTKNILIIIPILIAISLVLILVSKMKLSNIMLSKLFSLINVVIAIVCITICYLIVYLINNRMKNTIMKEKIDKLINITGMYSFNIYLLHEPIIFIVLYFIASRYINPTILVMICLIISIFGSMLISIIYNKIKELFYSKEITFKTKKDRLDY
;
A
#
# COMPACT_ATOMS: atom_id res chain seq x y z
N MET A 1 -19.45 16.53 -13.85
CA MET A 1 -18.22 16.47 -13.02
C MET A 1 -17.06 16.17 -13.97
N ASN A 2 -15.93 16.85 -13.88
CA ASN A 2 -14.80 16.62 -14.79
C ASN A 2 -14.26 15.18 -14.59
N ASN A 3 -14.04 14.41 -15.67
CA ASN A 3 -13.53 13.02 -15.65
C ASN A 3 -12.31 12.84 -14.74
N GLU A 4 -11.44 13.85 -14.68
CA GLU A 4 -10.26 13.85 -13.81
C GLU A 4 -10.63 13.72 -12.31
N LYS A 5 -11.64 14.47 -11.84
CA LYS A 5 -12.10 14.41 -10.44
C LYS A 5 -12.71 13.05 -10.09
N ILE A 6 -13.42 12.45 -11.05
CA ILE A 6 -14.04 11.13 -10.85
C ILE A 6 -12.94 10.07 -10.68
N ILE A 7 -11.93 10.07 -11.56
CA ILE A 7 -10.84 9.08 -11.51
C ILE A 7 -9.99 9.27 -10.26
N LEU A 8 -9.73 10.50 -9.83
CA LEU A 8 -9.04 10.74 -8.57
C LEU A 8 -9.80 10.18 -7.37
N ARG A 9 -11.12 10.31 -7.37
CA ARG A 9 -11.96 9.68 -6.35
C ARG A 9 -11.88 8.14 -6.42
N GLU A 10 -11.90 7.55 -7.61
CA GLU A 10 -11.72 6.11 -7.79
C GLU A 10 -10.37 5.62 -7.27
N LEU A 11 -9.29 6.40 -7.51
CA LEU A 11 -7.96 6.11 -6.96
C LEU A 11 -7.91 6.24 -5.43
N ASP A 12 -8.65 7.18 -4.83
CA ASP A 12 -8.77 7.27 -3.38
C ASP A 12 -9.46 6.03 -2.80
N TYR A 13 -10.51 5.52 -3.44
CA TYR A 13 -11.13 4.24 -3.05
C TYR A 13 -10.15 3.09 -3.14
N LEU A 14 -9.42 2.94 -4.26
CA LEU A 14 -8.41 1.88 -4.41
C LEU A 14 -7.32 1.97 -3.33
N LYS A 15 -6.86 3.17 -3.01
CA LYS A 15 -5.88 3.40 -1.94
C LYS A 15 -6.39 2.89 -0.60
N ILE A 16 -7.63 3.24 -0.25
CA ILE A 16 -8.24 2.85 1.03
C ILE A 16 -8.45 1.34 1.07
N ILE A 17 -9.00 0.74 0.00
CA ILE A 17 -9.13 -0.71 -0.13
C ILE A 17 -7.75 -1.37 0.03
N GLY A 18 -6.71 -0.85 -0.63
CA GLY A 18 -5.35 -1.38 -0.51
C GLY A 18 -4.82 -1.38 0.92
N ILE A 19 -5.05 -0.30 1.67
CA ILE A 19 -4.63 -0.21 3.07
C ILE A 19 -5.43 -1.16 3.96
N LEU A 20 -6.73 -1.29 3.75
CA LEU A 20 -7.55 -2.27 4.48
C LEU A 20 -7.10 -3.70 4.18
N LEU A 21 -6.76 -4.01 2.92
CA LEU A 21 -6.19 -5.31 2.55
C LEU A 21 -4.82 -5.56 3.20
N VAL A 22 -3.97 -4.53 3.37
CA VAL A 22 -2.73 -4.66 4.15
C VAL A 22 -3.06 -5.12 5.58
N VAL A 23 -4.01 -4.47 6.25
CA VAL A 23 -4.40 -4.84 7.62
C VAL A 23 -4.98 -6.26 7.66
N ILE A 24 -5.89 -6.61 6.73
CA ILE A 24 -6.46 -7.96 6.60
C ILE A 24 -5.34 -8.99 6.40
N GLY A 25 -4.40 -8.71 5.48
CA GLY A 25 -3.24 -9.57 5.24
C GLY A 25 -2.44 -9.84 6.52
N HIS A 26 -2.11 -8.80 7.29
CA HIS A 26 -1.38 -8.95 8.55
C HIS A 26 -2.20 -9.70 9.63
N CYS A 27 -3.50 -9.43 9.77
CA CYS A 27 -4.36 -10.13 10.72
C CYS A 27 -4.51 -11.63 10.40
N THR A 28 -4.43 -12.00 9.12
CA THR A 28 -4.58 -13.39 8.67
C THR A 28 -3.25 -14.14 8.52
N SER A 29 -2.12 -13.44 8.54
CA SER A 29 -0.77 -14.02 8.36
C SER A 29 -0.39 -15.04 9.42
N ILE A 30 -0.96 -14.96 10.63
CA ILE A 30 -0.77 -15.93 11.72
C ILE A 30 -1.13 -17.37 11.29
N TYR A 31 -1.95 -17.53 10.23
CA TYR A 31 -2.38 -18.83 9.71
C TYR A 31 -1.55 -19.32 8.52
N THR A 32 -0.51 -18.58 8.09
CA THR A 32 0.35 -18.99 6.97
C THR A 32 1.50 -19.91 7.38
N GLY A 33 1.81 -19.98 8.68
CA GLY A 33 2.95 -20.71 9.23
C GLY A 33 4.32 -20.06 9.00
N GLY A 34 4.37 -18.94 8.29
CA GLY A 34 5.62 -18.21 7.97
C GLY A 34 5.74 -16.85 8.66
N TRP A 35 4.85 -16.54 9.60
CA TRP A 35 4.87 -15.27 10.33
C TRP A 35 5.42 -15.43 11.74
N VAL A 36 5.67 -14.31 12.43
CA VAL A 36 6.31 -14.28 13.76
C VAL A 36 5.45 -14.97 14.82
N PHE A 37 4.13 -14.82 14.74
CA PHE A 37 3.17 -15.52 15.59
C PHE A 37 2.51 -16.67 14.84
N THR A 38 2.24 -17.74 15.57
CA THR A 38 1.45 -18.89 15.08
C THR A 38 0.24 -19.09 15.98
N SER A 39 -0.93 -19.37 15.38
CA SER A 39 -2.14 -19.69 16.14
C SER A 39 -2.12 -21.15 16.57
N THR A 40 -2.59 -21.44 17.80
CA THR A 40 -2.87 -22.81 18.27
C THR A 40 -3.95 -23.49 17.44
N VAL A 41 -4.94 -22.75 16.96
CA VAL A 41 -6.01 -23.25 16.09
C VAL A 41 -5.65 -22.96 14.63
N LYS A 42 -5.48 -24.00 13.82
CA LYS A 42 -5.19 -23.87 12.38
C LYS A 42 -6.43 -23.44 11.61
N SER A 43 -6.24 -22.61 10.57
CA SER A 43 -7.30 -22.24 9.63
C SER A 43 -6.76 -22.13 8.20
N PRO A 44 -6.95 -23.15 7.35
CA PRO A 44 -6.53 -23.12 5.95
C PRO A 44 -7.18 -21.95 5.17
N ILE A 45 -8.43 -21.61 5.50
CA ILE A 45 -9.17 -20.53 4.84
C ILE A 45 -8.48 -19.18 5.07
N TYR A 46 -8.12 -18.83 6.31
CA TYR A 46 -7.42 -17.59 6.58
C TYR A 46 -5.98 -17.58 6.04
N GLY A 47 -5.32 -18.74 5.99
CA GLY A 47 -4.05 -18.89 5.29
C GLY A 47 -4.16 -18.63 3.77
N LEU A 48 -5.25 -19.08 3.15
CA LEU A 48 -5.55 -18.76 1.74
C LEU A 48 -5.84 -17.28 1.54
N ILE A 49 -6.66 -16.66 2.40
CA ILE A 49 -6.98 -15.23 2.34
C ILE A 49 -5.67 -14.42 2.45
N ALA A 50 -4.81 -14.72 3.42
CA ALA A 50 -3.51 -14.06 3.54
C ALA A 50 -2.71 -14.22 2.25
N SER A 51 -2.52 -15.45 1.78
CA SER A 51 -1.76 -15.74 0.56
C SER A 51 -2.31 -14.98 -0.65
N TYR A 52 -3.63 -14.92 -0.81
CA TYR A 52 -4.30 -14.19 -1.90
C TYR A 52 -4.05 -12.68 -1.80
N VAL A 53 -4.27 -12.09 -0.63
CA VAL A 53 -4.11 -10.66 -0.40
C VAL A 53 -2.67 -10.22 -0.62
N TYR A 54 -1.68 -11.00 -0.15
CA TYR A 54 -0.26 -10.69 -0.31
C TYR A 54 0.20 -10.63 -1.78
N THR A 55 -0.52 -11.24 -2.72
CA THR A 55 -0.14 -11.19 -4.14
C THR A 55 -0.36 -9.81 -4.76
N PHE A 56 -1.30 -8.99 -4.26
CA PHE A 56 -1.69 -7.77 -4.99
C PHE A 56 -1.86 -6.50 -4.16
N HIS A 57 -1.97 -6.54 -2.82
CA HIS A 57 -2.22 -5.32 -2.03
C HIS A 57 -1.10 -4.28 -2.16
N VAL A 58 0.18 -4.69 -2.13
CA VAL A 58 1.32 -3.79 -2.35
C VAL A 58 1.40 -3.34 -3.82
N PRO A 59 1.34 -4.25 -4.83
CA PRO A 59 1.19 -3.85 -6.23
C PRO A 59 0.13 -2.79 -6.47
N MET A 60 -1.05 -2.93 -5.86
CA MET A 60 -2.15 -1.97 -6.01
C MET A 60 -1.81 -0.60 -5.42
N LEU A 61 -1.19 -0.54 -4.23
CA LEU A 61 -0.78 0.73 -3.63
C LEU A 61 0.32 1.42 -4.44
N VAL A 62 1.25 0.65 -5.03
CA VAL A 62 2.27 1.19 -5.95
C VAL A 62 1.64 1.70 -7.24
N PHE A 63 0.69 0.96 -7.81
CA PHE A 63 -0.09 1.37 -8.99
C PHE A 63 -0.82 2.69 -8.76
N VAL A 64 -1.54 2.83 -7.64
CA VAL A 64 -2.19 4.09 -7.26
C VAL A 64 -1.17 5.23 -7.11
N SER A 65 0.01 4.94 -6.54
CA SER A 65 1.08 5.93 -6.39
C SER A 65 1.62 6.42 -7.73
N GLY A 66 1.77 5.52 -8.72
CA GLY A 66 2.15 5.86 -10.10
C GLY A 66 1.09 6.71 -10.79
N SER A 67 -0.18 6.38 -10.63
CA SER A 67 -1.31 7.17 -11.16
C SER A 67 -1.34 8.60 -10.59
N ILE A 68 -1.18 8.73 -9.27
CA ILE A 68 -1.15 10.04 -8.60
C ILE A 68 0.14 10.80 -8.96
N TYR A 69 1.27 10.12 -9.20
CA TYR A 69 2.49 10.77 -9.67
C TYR A 69 2.27 11.42 -11.03
N TYR A 70 1.68 10.71 -12.02
CA TYR A 70 1.33 11.29 -13.32
C TYR A 70 0.49 12.55 -13.15
N TYR A 71 -0.59 12.47 -12.38
CA TYR A 71 -1.47 13.60 -12.11
C TYR A 71 -0.71 14.79 -11.50
N CYS A 72 0.08 14.56 -10.47
CA CYS A 72 0.84 15.62 -9.83
C CYS A 72 1.90 16.22 -10.74
N ARG A 73 2.60 15.38 -11.50
CA ARG A 73 3.73 15.79 -12.35
C ARG A 73 3.27 16.50 -13.60
N ILE A 74 2.33 15.90 -14.33
CA ILE A 74 1.92 16.36 -15.66
C ILE A 74 0.76 17.35 -15.57
N ASN A 75 -0.32 16.99 -14.85
CA ASN A 75 -1.52 17.84 -14.83
C ASN A 75 -1.39 19.02 -13.87
N LYS A 76 -0.66 18.88 -12.75
CA LYS A 76 -0.50 19.95 -11.73
C LYS A 76 0.86 20.65 -11.79
N GLY A 77 1.78 20.26 -12.66
CA GLY A 77 3.11 20.87 -12.77
C GLY A 77 3.97 20.77 -11.50
N LYS A 78 3.67 19.80 -10.61
CA LYS A 78 4.48 19.56 -9.41
C LYS A 78 5.75 18.78 -9.76
N TYR A 79 6.73 18.82 -8.84
CA TYR A 79 8.00 18.08 -9.00
C TYR A 79 8.79 18.46 -10.25
N THR A 80 8.83 19.77 -10.57
CA THR A 80 9.58 20.30 -11.72
C THR A 80 11.06 19.94 -11.69
N THR A 81 11.64 19.85 -10.49
CA THR A 81 13.03 19.44 -10.27
C THR A 81 13.10 18.17 -9.40
N LEU A 82 14.17 17.39 -9.57
CA LEU A 82 14.45 16.23 -8.71
C LEU A 82 14.52 16.64 -7.23
N LYS A 83 15.11 17.78 -6.92
CA LYS A 83 15.21 18.32 -5.54
C LYS A 83 13.81 18.53 -4.94
N SER A 84 12.86 19.13 -5.70
CA SER A 84 11.49 19.35 -5.21
C SER A 84 10.75 18.03 -4.93
N LEU A 85 10.97 17.03 -5.77
CA LEU A 85 10.44 15.68 -5.55
C LEU A 85 11.04 15.06 -4.29
N ILE A 86 12.38 15.03 -4.18
CA ILE A 86 13.08 14.41 -3.04
C ILE A 86 12.62 15.05 -1.73
N VAL A 87 12.65 16.38 -1.62
CA VAL A 87 12.24 17.08 -0.38
C VAL A 87 10.79 16.76 0.00
N ASN A 88 9.88 16.71 -0.98
CA ASN A 88 8.49 16.35 -0.72
C ASN A 88 8.35 14.90 -0.23
N LYS A 89 9.06 13.95 -0.88
CA LYS A 89 8.96 12.54 -0.53
C LYS A 89 9.72 12.18 0.74
N LEU A 90 10.84 12.86 1.06
CA LEU A 90 11.50 12.75 2.35
C LEU A 90 10.53 13.09 3.49
N LYS A 91 9.85 14.23 3.43
CA LYS A 91 8.88 14.65 4.45
C LYS A 91 7.72 13.68 4.59
N ARG A 92 7.22 13.10 3.50
CA ARG A 92 6.01 12.28 3.49
C ARG A 92 6.24 10.79 3.70
N LEU A 93 7.43 10.27 3.39
CA LEU A 93 7.73 8.84 3.45
C LEU A 93 8.86 8.53 4.44
N ILE A 94 10.01 9.22 4.33
CA ILE A 94 11.19 8.87 5.12
C ILE A 94 11.08 9.39 6.55
N VAL A 95 10.58 10.61 6.77
CA VAL A 95 10.38 11.11 8.13
C VAL A 95 9.41 10.23 8.92
N PRO A 96 8.20 9.87 8.43
CA PRO A 96 7.32 8.91 9.12
C PRO A 96 7.96 7.52 9.27
N PHE A 97 8.70 7.02 8.26
CA PHE A 97 9.42 5.76 8.33
C PHE A 97 10.37 5.73 9.52
N LEU A 98 11.25 6.73 9.63
CA LEU A 98 12.23 6.80 10.72
C LEU A 98 11.55 7.01 12.08
N PHE A 99 10.60 7.95 12.15
CA PHE A 99 9.93 8.28 13.40
C PHE A 99 9.16 7.07 13.97
N ILE A 100 8.29 6.47 13.16
CA ILE A 100 7.49 5.31 13.61
C ILE A 100 8.37 4.09 13.84
N GLY A 101 9.38 3.87 13.01
CA GLY A 101 10.29 2.73 13.18
C GLY A 101 11.07 2.80 14.48
N ILE A 102 11.73 3.94 14.74
CA ILE A 102 12.65 4.11 15.88
C ILE A 102 11.87 4.29 17.20
N PHE A 103 10.82 5.09 17.21
CA PHE A 103 10.12 5.46 18.44
C PHE A 103 8.88 4.62 18.77
N TYR A 104 8.40 3.80 17.84
CA TYR A 104 7.21 2.98 18.07
C TYR A 104 7.46 1.49 17.74
N SER A 105 7.86 1.15 16.51
CA SER A 105 7.94 -0.25 16.07
C SER A 105 9.07 -1.02 16.78
N ILE A 106 10.28 -0.44 16.89
CA ILE A 106 11.41 -1.10 17.56
C ILE A 106 11.15 -1.23 19.08
N PRO A 107 10.78 -0.17 19.83
CA PRO A 107 10.47 -0.30 21.25
C PRO A 107 9.39 -1.33 21.55
N MET A 108 8.33 -1.36 20.73
CA MET A 108 7.25 -2.35 20.89
C MET A 108 7.76 -3.78 20.77
N LYS A 109 8.64 -4.07 19.80
CA LYS A 109 9.25 -5.40 19.65
C LYS A 109 10.06 -5.81 20.89
N TYR A 110 10.76 -4.86 21.53
CA TYR A 110 11.46 -5.14 22.78
C TYR A 110 10.49 -5.41 23.95
N ILE A 111 9.43 -4.63 24.09
CA ILE A 111 8.43 -4.80 25.16
C ILE A 111 7.75 -6.18 25.08
N ILE A 112 7.46 -6.68 23.88
CA ILE A 112 6.80 -7.98 23.68
C ILE A 112 7.80 -9.14 23.50
N GLY A 113 9.11 -8.91 23.74
CA GLY A 113 10.13 -9.96 23.65
C GLY A 113 10.40 -10.50 22.24
N MET A 114 10.10 -9.72 21.19
CA MET A 114 10.32 -10.11 19.78
C MET A 114 11.63 -9.56 19.20
N ALA A 115 12.32 -8.68 19.91
CA ALA A 115 13.59 -8.12 19.47
C ALA A 115 14.74 -8.80 20.18
N ASP A 116 15.66 -9.36 19.39
CA ASP A 116 16.91 -9.93 19.87
C ASP A 116 18.05 -8.91 19.76
N GLY A 117 19.02 -9.04 20.69
CA GLY A 117 20.26 -8.28 20.64
C GLY A 117 20.17 -6.83 21.07
N ASN A 118 21.18 -6.05 20.69
CA ASN A 118 21.33 -4.65 21.10
C ASN A 118 20.41 -3.73 20.29
N ILE A 119 19.79 -2.77 20.98
CA ILE A 119 18.90 -1.75 20.37
C ILE A 119 19.62 -0.97 19.24
N PHE A 120 20.90 -0.66 19.40
CA PHE A 120 21.68 0.06 18.39
C PHE A 120 21.82 -0.77 17.09
N SER A 121 22.04 -2.08 17.21
CA SER A 121 22.09 -2.99 16.06
C SER A 121 20.75 -3.07 15.34
N ASN A 122 19.64 -3.12 16.09
CA ASN A 122 18.28 -3.12 15.51
C ASN A 122 17.96 -1.80 14.82
N VAL A 123 18.32 -0.65 15.40
CA VAL A 123 18.17 0.67 14.76
C VAL A 123 19.03 0.75 13.50
N LYS A 124 20.29 0.31 13.52
CA LYS A 124 21.16 0.27 12.34
C LYS A 124 20.56 -0.57 11.22
N SER A 125 20.10 -1.79 11.52
CA SER A 125 19.45 -2.68 10.56
C SER A 125 18.18 -2.06 10.00
N PHE A 126 17.39 -1.40 10.84
CA PHE A 126 16.17 -0.70 10.43
C PHE A 126 16.49 0.45 9.47
N VAL A 127 17.44 1.33 9.80
CA VAL A 127 17.85 2.48 8.96
C VAL A 127 18.39 2.00 7.60
N LEU A 128 19.12 0.88 7.59
CA LEU A 128 19.59 0.23 6.36
C LEU A 128 18.45 -0.45 5.57
N GLY A 129 17.23 -0.45 6.06
CA GLY A 129 16.08 -1.05 5.38
C GLY A 129 16.00 -2.59 5.47
N LEU A 130 16.79 -3.22 6.35
CA LEU A 130 16.89 -4.69 6.42
C LEU A 130 15.80 -5.31 7.30
N ASN A 131 15.52 -4.75 8.47
CA ASN A 131 14.55 -5.28 9.44
C ASN A 131 13.44 -4.26 9.77
N THR A 132 12.67 -3.89 8.76
CA THR A 132 11.75 -2.75 8.82
C THR A 132 10.29 -3.11 9.14
N GLY A 133 9.95 -4.42 9.30
CA GLY A 133 8.55 -4.82 9.37
C GLY A 133 7.76 -4.30 8.16
N HIS A 134 6.51 -3.94 8.35
CA HIS A 134 5.65 -3.40 7.28
C HIS A 134 6.12 -2.06 6.70
N LEU A 135 6.96 -1.32 7.41
CA LEU A 135 7.43 0.00 6.97
C LEU A 135 8.38 -0.04 5.76
N TRP A 136 8.85 -1.23 5.36
CA TRP A 136 9.68 -1.40 4.16
C TRP A 136 9.09 -0.75 2.90
N TYR A 137 7.76 -0.72 2.80
CA TYR A 137 7.04 -0.14 1.68
C TYR A 137 7.32 1.37 1.50
N LEU A 138 7.46 2.13 2.59
CA LEU A 138 7.73 3.56 2.52
C LEU A 138 9.10 3.85 1.91
N LEU A 139 10.11 3.07 2.32
CA LEU A 139 11.48 3.20 1.81
C LEU A 139 11.54 2.77 0.34
N MET A 140 10.93 1.63 0.02
CA MET A 140 10.79 1.14 -1.36
C MET A 140 10.10 2.19 -2.24
N LEU A 141 8.97 2.72 -1.80
CA LEU A 141 8.19 3.69 -2.59
C LEU A 141 8.95 5.00 -2.79
N PHE A 142 9.71 5.46 -1.79
CA PHE A 142 10.62 6.61 -1.92
C PHE A 142 11.63 6.41 -3.06
N ASN A 143 12.28 5.26 -3.09
CA ASN A 143 13.21 4.92 -4.15
C ASN A 143 12.54 4.84 -5.52
N ILE A 144 11.36 4.23 -5.61
CA ILE A 144 10.60 4.17 -6.86
C ILE A 144 10.32 5.56 -7.41
N PHE A 145 9.92 6.54 -6.56
CA PHE A 145 9.69 7.91 -7.02
C PHE A 145 10.94 8.54 -7.64
N ILE A 146 12.12 8.32 -7.05
CA ILE A 146 13.39 8.86 -7.57
C ILE A 146 13.76 8.16 -8.87
N LEU A 147 13.77 6.83 -8.88
CA LEU A 147 14.13 6.03 -10.06
C LEU A 147 13.19 6.32 -11.23
N PHE A 148 11.89 6.44 -10.96
CA PHE A 148 10.91 6.71 -12.00
C PHE A 148 11.00 8.14 -12.53
N TYR A 149 11.31 9.14 -11.69
CA TYR A 149 11.56 10.51 -12.15
C TYR A 149 12.75 10.57 -13.12
N LEU A 150 13.83 9.85 -12.81
CA LEU A 150 14.99 9.78 -13.68
C LEU A 150 14.65 9.04 -14.99
N TYR A 151 13.91 7.93 -14.88
CA TYR A 151 13.44 7.18 -16.03
C TYR A 151 12.52 8.03 -16.94
N GLU A 152 11.57 8.76 -16.37
CA GLU A 152 10.71 9.71 -17.10
C GLU A 152 11.54 10.74 -17.85
N LYS A 153 12.50 11.37 -17.15
CA LYS A 153 13.33 12.42 -17.73
C LYS A 153 14.21 11.95 -18.87
N PHE A 154 14.83 10.77 -18.74
CA PHE A 154 15.86 10.32 -19.68
C PHE A 154 15.37 9.33 -20.73
N VAL A 155 14.28 8.60 -20.46
CA VAL A 155 13.78 7.51 -21.31
C VAL A 155 12.40 7.82 -21.86
N LEU A 156 11.39 8.03 -21.02
CA LEU A 156 10.00 8.22 -21.47
C LEU A 156 9.83 9.43 -22.40
N ASN A 157 10.58 10.52 -22.17
CA ASN A 157 10.53 11.71 -23.01
C ASN A 157 11.08 11.48 -24.44
N LYS A 158 11.75 10.35 -24.71
CA LYS A 158 12.28 9.98 -26.04
C LYS A 158 11.26 9.26 -26.94
N LYS A 159 9.97 9.30 -26.62
CA LYS A 159 8.87 8.72 -27.41
C LYS A 159 8.97 7.21 -27.71
N TYR A 160 9.59 6.43 -26.83
CA TYR A 160 9.53 4.96 -26.96
C TYR A 160 8.08 4.45 -26.85
N SER A 161 7.79 3.36 -27.56
CA SER A 161 6.48 2.73 -27.48
C SER A 161 6.16 2.21 -26.06
N ILE A 162 4.88 2.20 -25.69
CA ILE A 162 4.43 1.62 -24.42
C ILE A 162 4.94 0.18 -24.26
N ILE A 163 4.99 -0.59 -25.35
CA ILE A 163 5.46 -1.99 -25.36
C ILE A 163 6.93 -2.05 -24.96
N LEU A 164 7.80 -1.21 -25.54
CA LEU A 164 9.22 -1.20 -25.20
C LEU A 164 9.45 -0.84 -23.73
N ASN A 165 8.75 0.16 -23.22
CA ASN A 165 8.82 0.50 -21.81
C ASN A 165 8.35 -0.65 -20.91
N LEU A 166 7.27 -1.35 -21.28
CA LEU A 166 6.79 -2.52 -20.55
C LEU A 166 7.85 -3.64 -20.53
N ILE A 167 8.50 -3.91 -21.66
CA ILE A 167 9.60 -4.89 -21.74
C ILE A 167 10.73 -4.52 -20.77
N ILE A 168 11.14 -3.24 -20.72
CA ILE A 168 12.16 -2.77 -19.78
C ILE A 168 11.76 -3.08 -18.33
N PHE A 169 10.52 -2.75 -17.92
CA PHE A 169 10.07 -3.03 -16.55
C PHE A 169 9.90 -4.52 -16.25
N VAL A 170 9.57 -5.35 -17.24
CA VAL A 170 9.57 -6.82 -17.10
C VAL A 170 10.99 -7.34 -16.89
N ILE A 171 11.97 -6.86 -17.65
CA ILE A 171 13.39 -7.20 -17.45
C ILE A 171 13.86 -6.78 -16.04
N LEU A 172 13.52 -5.57 -15.60
CA LEU A 172 13.82 -5.08 -14.25
C LEU A 172 13.18 -5.96 -13.18
N TYR A 173 11.94 -6.40 -13.36
CA TYR A 173 11.26 -7.30 -12.43
C TYR A 173 12.01 -8.63 -12.30
N ILE A 174 12.36 -9.26 -13.41
CA ILE A 174 13.08 -10.55 -13.43
C ILE A 174 14.48 -10.40 -12.81
N SER A 175 15.18 -9.31 -13.11
CA SER A 175 16.54 -9.06 -12.65
C SER A 175 16.61 -8.51 -11.21
N SER A 176 15.48 -8.19 -10.59
CA SER A 176 15.44 -7.55 -9.25
C SER A 176 16.21 -8.32 -8.19
N GLY A 177 16.22 -9.66 -8.25
CA GLY A 177 16.94 -10.51 -7.31
C GLY A 177 18.48 -10.40 -7.36
N PHE A 178 19.06 -9.75 -8.37
CA PHE A 178 20.51 -9.47 -8.44
C PHE A 178 20.91 -8.20 -7.66
N PHE A 179 19.94 -7.40 -7.24
CA PHE A 179 20.20 -6.16 -6.52
C PHE A 179 20.17 -6.37 -5.01
N THR A 180 20.88 -5.48 -4.29
CA THR A 180 20.95 -5.53 -2.84
C THR A 180 19.60 -5.27 -2.17
N ASN A 181 19.41 -5.90 -1.01
CA ASN A 181 18.26 -5.64 -0.13
C ASN A 181 18.44 -4.37 0.72
N ILE A 182 19.67 -3.83 0.79
CA ILE A 182 19.95 -2.59 1.52
C ILE A 182 19.10 -1.46 0.91
N PHE A 183 18.49 -0.66 1.78
CA PHE A 183 17.54 0.39 1.40
C PHE A 183 16.37 -0.09 0.53
N GLN A 184 16.03 -1.39 0.55
CA GLN A 184 14.95 -1.97 -0.25
C GLN A 184 15.11 -1.78 -1.78
N ILE A 185 16.35 -1.71 -2.29
CA ILE A 185 16.64 -1.45 -3.71
C ILE A 185 16.06 -2.56 -4.60
N ASN A 186 16.26 -3.83 -4.23
CA ASN A 186 15.72 -4.96 -4.99
C ASN A 186 14.19 -4.89 -5.13
N ARG A 187 13.47 -4.59 -4.03
CA ARG A 187 12.02 -4.42 -4.05
C ARG A 187 11.60 -3.18 -4.84
N SER A 188 12.37 -2.11 -4.77
CA SER A 188 12.10 -0.89 -5.54
C SER A 188 12.14 -1.17 -7.06
N ILE A 189 13.11 -1.96 -7.51
CA ILE A 189 13.22 -2.40 -8.90
C ILE A 189 12.06 -3.35 -9.24
N GLN A 190 11.79 -4.34 -8.39
CA GLN A 190 10.72 -5.32 -8.60
C GLN A 190 9.35 -4.67 -8.73
N TYR A 191 9.00 -3.75 -7.84
CA TYR A 191 7.66 -3.15 -7.82
C TYR A 191 7.52 -1.95 -8.78
N SER A 192 8.59 -1.48 -9.41
CA SER A 192 8.56 -0.35 -10.36
C SER A 192 7.64 -0.58 -11.57
N ILE A 193 7.42 -1.83 -11.98
CA ILE A 193 6.48 -2.20 -13.04
C ILE A 193 5.05 -1.74 -12.70
N PHE A 194 4.61 -1.89 -11.46
CA PHE A 194 3.26 -1.48 -11.05
C PHE A 194 3.12 0.04 -10.99
N PHE A 195 4.19 0.75 -10.67
CA PHE A 195 4.23 2.21 -10.73
C PHE A 195 4.09 2.70 -12.18
N TYR A 196 4.83 2.08 -13.10
CA TYR A 196 4.70 2.38 -14.54
C TYR A 196 3.30 2.08 -15.05
N LEU A 197 2.70 0.94 -14.72
CA LEU A 197 1.33 0.61 -15.10
C LEU A 197 0.33 1.63 -14.56
N GLY A 198 0.50 2.10 -13.33
CA GLY A 198 -0.33 3.16 -12.75
C GLY A 198 -0.15 4.51 -13.48
N TYR A 199 1.08 4.86 -13.85
CA TYR A 199 1.38 6.04 -14.66
C TYR A 199 0.67 6.01 -16.02
N GLU A 200 0.77 4.90 -16.75
CA GLU A 200 0.11 4.72 -18.05
C GLU A 200 -1.41 4.62 -17.94
N PHE A 201 -1.93 4.04 -16.86
CA PHE A 201 -3.36 4.02 -16.56
C PHE A 201 -3.92 5.44 -16.50
N PHE A 202 -3.29 6.32 -15.73
CA PHE A 202 -3.77 7.70 -15.61
C PHE A 202 -3.56 8.49 -16.89
N ARG A 203 -2.47 8.25 -17.62
CA ARG A 203 -2.21 8.83 -18.94
C ARG A 203 -3.29 8.47 -19.95
N SER A 204 -3.77 7.23 -19.91
CA SER A 204 -4.79 6.69 -20.84
C SER A 204 -6.21 6.76 -20.30
N LYS A 205 -6.44 7.49 -19.20
CA LYS A 205 -7.69 7.51 -18.45
C LYS A 205 -8.93 7.79 -19.29
N ASP A 206 -8.86 8.73 -20.23
CA ASP A 206 -10.03 9.14 -21.01
C ASP A 206 -10.45 8.04 -21.99
N LYS A 207 -9.48 7.36 -22.64
CA LYS A 207 -9.76 6.22 -23.54
C LYS A 207 -10.34 5.04 -22.76
N LEU A 208 -9.79 4.75 -21.58
CA LEU A 208 -10.29 3.67 -20.73
C LEU A 208 -11.72 3.98 -20.26
N ARG A 209 -11.96 5.21 -19.88
CA ARG A 209 -13.27 5.67 -19.43
C ARG A 209 -14.34 5.46 -20.50
N LEU A 210 -14.10 5.91 -21.74
CA LEU A 210 -15.03 5.70 -22.85
C LEU A 210 -15.37 4.22 -23.02
N LYS A 211 -14.37 3.33 -23.05
CA LYS A 211 -14.61 1.89 -23.17
C LYS A 211 -15.45 1.32 -22.02
N LEU A 212 -15.25 1.79 -20.77
CA LEU A 212 -16.03 1.33 -19.63
C LEU A 212 -17.47 1.87 -19.67
N GLU A 213 -17.70 3.06 -20.21
CA GLU A 213 -19.03 3.65 -20.36
C GLU A 213 -19.87 2.91 -21.41
N GLU A 214 -19.24 2.40 -22.48
CA GLU A 214 -19.86 1.54 -23.49
C GLU A 214 -20.29 0.17 -22.94
N LEU A 215 -19.62 -0.33 -21.90
CA LEU A 215 -19.95 -1.63 -21.30
C LEU A 215 -21.23 -1.56 -20.47
N LYS A 216 -22.17 -2.47 -20.75
CA LYS A 216 -23.37 -2.64 -19.92
C LYS A 216 -22.97 -3.13 -18.53
N THR A 217 -23.66 -2.64 -17.50
CA THR A 217 -23.43 -3.06 -16.09
C THR A 217 -23.46 -4.60 -15.93
N LYS A 218 -24.39 -5.29 -16.60
CA LYS A 218 -24.48 -6.75 -16.62
C LYS A 218 -23.18 -7.41 -17.06
N ASN A 219 -22.53 -6.88 -18.10
CA ASN A 219 -21.28 -7.44 -18.61
C ASN A 219 -20.15 -7.29 -17.57
N ILE A 220 -20.05 -6.14 -16.88
CA ILE A 220 -19.05 -5.94 -15.82
C ILE A 220 -19.29 -6.92 -14.66
N LEU A 221 -20.56 -7.13 -14.26
CA LEU A 221 -20.92 -8.08 -13.22
C LEU A 221 -20.59 -9.53 -13.58
N ILE A 222 -20.55 -9.89 -14.87
CA ILE A 222 -20.12 -11.21 -15.35
C ILE A 222 -18.58 -11.29 -15.41
N ILE A 223 -17.90 -10.23 -15.84
CA ILE A 223 -16.44 -10.19 -15.96
C ILE A 223 -15.75 -10.37 -14.60
N ILE A 224 -16.27 -9.75 -13.52
CA ILE A 224 -15.65 -9.82 -12.18
C ILE A 224 -15.51 -11.27 -11.68
N PRO A 225 -16.54 -12.12 -11.62
CA PRO A 225 -16.39 -13.52 -11.20
C PRO A 225 -15.42 -14.33 -12.06
N ILE A 226 -15.42 -14.08 -13.38
CA ILE A 226 -14.47 -14.73 -14.31
C ILE A 226 -13.03 -14.36 -13.95
N LEU A 227 -12.76 -13.08 -13.72
CA LEU A 227 -11.42 -12.62 -13.31
C LEU A 227 -11.03 -13.19 -11.93
N ILE A 228 -11.97 -13.31 -10.99
CA ILE A 228 -11.73 -13.97 -9.69
C ILE A 228 -11.33 -15.43 -9.91
N ALA A 229 -12.07 -16.18 -10.73
CA ALA A 229 -11.76 -17.58 -11.03
C ALA A 229 -10.36 -17.70 -11.69
N ILE A 230 -10.05 -16.85 -12.65
CA ILE A 230 -8.71 -16.80 -13.30
C ILE A 230 -7.63 -16.53 -12.27
N SER A 231 -7.82 -15.55 -11.37
CA SER A 231 -6.82 -15.22 -10.35
C SER A 231 -6.57 -16.38 -9.38
N LEU A 232 -7.62 -17.12 -8.99
CA LEU A 232 -7.48 -18.29 -8.12
C LEU A 232 -6.71 -19.41 -8.81
N VAL A 233 -6.98 -19.70 -10.09
CA VAL A 233 -6.24 -20.69 -10.87
C VAL A 233 -4.76 -20.28 -10.98
N LEU A 234 -4.48 -19.03 -11.32
CA LEU A 234 -3.10 -18.52 -11.43
C LEU A 234 -2.33 -18.62 -10.11
N ILE A 235 -3.00 -18.39 -8.95
CA ILE A 235 -2.38 -18.56 -7.63
C ILE A 235 -2.03 -20.03 -7.38
N LEU A 236 -2.89 -20.96 -7.74
CA LEU A 236 -2.57 -22.40 -7.63
C LEU A 236 -1.35 -22.77 -8.50
N VAL A 237 -1.33 -22.28 -9.73
CA VAL A 237 -0.20 -22.46 -10.64
C VAL A 237 1.07 -21.83 -10.07
N SER A 238 1.02 -20.63 -9.53
CA SER A 238 2.20 -19.91 -8.99
C SER A 238 2.89 -20.64 -7.82
N LYS A 239 2.20 -21.57 -7.15
CA LYS A 239 2.77 -22.40 -6.07
C LYS A 239 3.53 -23.62 -6.56
N MET A 240 3.51 -23.93 -7.86
CA MET A 240 4.28 -25.03 -8.42
C MET A 240 5.78 -24.70 -8.34
N LYS A 241 6.55 -25.63 -7.77
CA LYS A 241 8.02 -25.48 -7.67
C LYS A 241 8.67 -25.98 -8.97
N LEU A 242 9.49 -25.14 -9.56
CA LEU A 242 10.33 -25.48 -10.70
C LEU A 242 11.78 -25.69 -10.24
N SER A 243 12.42 -26.74 -10.69
CA SER A 243 13.80 -27.07 -10.33
C SER A 243 14.81 -26.12 -10.98
N ASN A 244 14.50 -25.59 -12.15
CA ASN A 244 15.38 -24.67 -12.88
C ASN A 244 15.18 -23.23 -12.38
N ILE A 245 16.27 -22.60 -11.92
CA ILE A 245 16.29 -21.24 -11.37
C ILE A 245 15.83 -20.20 -12.40
N MET A 246 16.26 -20.34 -13.66
CA MET A 246 15.88 -19.40 -14.71
C MET A 246 14.38 -19.49 -15.03
N LEU A 247 13.85 -20.71 -15.14
CA LEU A 247 12.43 -20.95 -15.32
C LEU A 247 11.62 -20.47 -14.13
N SER A 248 12.09 -20.63 -12.89
CA SER A 248 11.41 -20.14 -11.69
C SER A 248 11.31 -18.61 -11.68
N LYS A 249 12.35 -17.89 -12.15
CA LYS A 249 12.31 -16.42 -12.29
C LYS A 249 11.32 -15.96 -13.36
N LEU A 250 11.30 -16.61 -14.54
CA LEU A 250 10.29 -16.34 -15.56
C LEU A 250 8.87 -16.65 -15.04
N PHE A 251 8.74 -17.76 -14.33
CA PHE A 251 7.48 -18.19 -13.74
C PHE A 251 6.96 -17.18 -12.70
N SER A 252 7.86 -16.43 -12.02
CA SER A 252 7.46 -15.37 -11.10
C SER A 252 6.66 -14.23 -11.76
N LEU A 253 6.72 -14.08 -13.10
CA LEU A 253 5.87 -13.14 -13.84
C LEU A 253 4.37 -13.46 -13.70
N ILE A 254 4.00 -14.69 -13.37
CA ILE A 254 2.62 -15.04 -13.03
C ILE A 254 2.12 -14.16 -11.90
N ASN A 255 2.97 -13.82 -10.91
CA ASN A 255 2.58 -12.93 -9.81
C ASN A 255 2.25 -11.50 -10.31
N VAL A 256 2.93 -11.03 -11.36
CA VAL A 256 2.60 -9.74 -12.00
C VAL A 256 1.21 -9.82 -12.65
N VAL A 257 0.93 -10.91 -13.37
CA VAL A 257 -0.38 -11.13 -14.00
C VAL A 257 -1.49 -11.23 -12.95
N ILE A 258 -1.28 -12.00 -11.88
CA ILE A 258 -2.23 -12.10 -10.76
C ILE A 258 -2.52 -10.70 -10.19
N ALA A 259 -1.48 -9.93 -9.91
CA ALA A 259 -1.64 -8.59 -9.35
C ALA A 259 -2.43 -7.66 -10.29
N ILE A 260 -2.15 -7.68 -11.60
CA ILE A 260 -2.90 -6.91 -12.60
C ILE A 260 -4.36 -7.31 -12.63
N VAL A 261 -4.67 -8.62 -12.64
CA VAL A 261 -6.04 -9.14 -12.62
C VAL A 261 -6.76 -8.67 -11.35
N CYS A 262 -6.14 -8.80 -10.18
CA CYS A 262 -6.75 -8.39 -8.91
C CYS A 262 -6.93 -6.87 -8.82
N ILE A 263 -5.98 -6.06 -9.30
CA ILE A 263 -6.13 -4.60 -9.39
C ILE A 263 -7.31 -4.25 -10.31
N THR A 264 -7.45 -4.95 -11.44
CA THR A 264 -8.56 -4.76 -12.37
C THR A 264 -9.90 -5.09 -11.71
N ILE A 265 -10.00 -6.20 -10.96
CA ILE A 265 -11.19 -6.57 -10.18
C ILE A 265 -11.56 -5.43 -9.21
N CYS A 266 -10.61 -4.98 -8.40
CA CYS A 266 -10.84 -3.89 -7.45
C CYS A 266 -11.28 -2.61 -8.16
N TYR A 267 -10.65 -2.27 -9.29
CA TYR A 267 -11.02 -1.09 -10.07
C TYR A 267 -12.44 -1.20 -10.66
N LEU A 268 -12.82 -2.34 -11.22
CA LEU A 268 -14.17 -2.56 -11.74
C LEU A 268 -15.24 -2.45 -10.63
N ILE A 269 -14.97 -2.98 -9.45
CA ILE A 269 -15.86 -2.83 -8.28
C ILE A 269 -16.01 -1.35 -7.91
N VAL A 270 -14.90 -0.61 -7.80
CA VAL A 270 -14.90 0.82 -7.51
C VAL A 270 -15.64 1.60 -8.59
N TYR A 271 -15.42 1.26 -9.87
CA TYR A 271 -16.12 1.86 -11.00
C TYR A 271 -17.64 1.66 -10.89
N LEU A 272 -18.11 0.44 -10.57
CA LEU A 272 -19.53 0.16 -10.37
C LEU A 272 -20.12 1.00 -9.22
N ILE A 273 -19.44 1.05 -8.08
CA ILE A 273 -19.88 1.83 -6.91
C ILE A 273 -19.99 3.31 -7.26
N ASN A 274 -18.98 3.88 -7.92
CA ASN A 274 -18.94 5.31 -8.18
C ASN A 274 -19.84 5.76 -9.34
N ASN A 275 -20.02 4.93 -10.35
CA ASN A 275 -20.62 5.37 -11.62
C ASN A 275 -21.95 4.70 -11.95
N ARG A 276 -22.23 3.51 -11.39
CA ARG A 276 -23.44 2.75 -11.69
C ARG A 276 -24.42 2.66 -10.51
N MET A 277 -23.92 2.75 -9.27
CA MET A 277 -24.81 2.92 -8.13
C MET A 277 -25.26 4.38 -8.06
N LYS A 278 -26.52 4.62 -8.42
CA LYS A 278 -27.17 5.93 -8.25
C LYS A 278 -27.41 6.17 -6.75
N ASN A 279 -27.69 7.42 -6.36
CA ASN A 279 -27.90 7.89 -4.99
C ASN A 279 -28.77 6.95 -4.14
N THR A 280 -28.17 5.87 -3.67
CA THR A 280 -28.78 4.92 -2.76
C THR A 280 -28.22 5.15 -1.37
N ILE A 281 -29.03 4.88 -0.34
CA ILE A 281 -28.59 4.90 1.08
C ILE A 281 -27.29 4.09 1.24
N MET A 282 -27.15 3.00 0.49
CA MET A 282 -25.95 2.16 0.51
C MET A 282 -24.71 2.90 0.00
N LYS A 283 -24.82 3.64 -1.09
CA LYS A 283 -23.71 4.45 -1.63
C LYS A 283 -23.29 5.53 -0.65
N GLU A 284 -24.24 6.24 -0.04
CA GLU A 284 -23.93 7.25 0.96
C GLU A 284 -23.18 6.68 2.16
N LYS A 285 -23.60 5.49 2.65
CA LYS A 285 -22.89 4.77 3.72
C LYS A 285 -21.47 4.38 3.32
N ILE A 286 -21.29 3.85 2.10
CA ILE A 286 -19.96 3.50 1.57
C ILE A 286 -19.11 4.76 1.45
N ASP A 287 -19.62 5.84 0.86
CA ASP A 287 -18.91 7.11 0.70
C ASP A 287 -18.49 7.69 2.05
N LYS A 288 -19.36 7.64 3.06
CA LYS A 288 -19.06 8.09 4.42
C LYS A 288 -17.94 7.25 5.05
N LEU A 289 -18.03 5.92 4.93
CA LEU A 289 -17.00 5.01 5.44
C LEU A 289 -15.64 5.27 4.78
N ILE A 290 -15.63 5.38 3.45
CA ILE A 290 -14.42 5.67 2.68
C ILE A 290 -13.82 7.02 3.07
N ASN A 291 -14.64 8.07 3.21
CA ASN A 291 -14.15 9.39 3.61
C ASN A 291 -13.53 9.36 5.01
N ILE A 292 -14.18 8.73 5.98
CA ILE A 292 -13.66 8.61 7.35
C ILE A 292 -12.35 7.80 7.34
N THR A 293 -12.35 6.62 6.75
CA THR A 293 -11.15 5.77 6.68
C THR A 293 -10.04 6.45 5.90
N GLY A 294 -10.38 7.19 4.85
CA GLY A 294 -9.45 7.93 4.01
C GLY A 294 -8.64 8.97 4.76
N MET A 295 -9.28 9.71 5.69
CA MET A 295 -8.60 10.69 6.54
C MET A 295 -7.49 10.07 7.40
N TYR A 296 -7.68 8.84 7.85
CA TYR A 296 -6.75 8.13 8.72
C TYR A 296 -5.92 7.04 8.01
N SER A 297 -6.14 6.84 6.71
CA SER A 297 -5.60 5.71 5.95
C SER A 297 -4.08 5.56 6.07
N PHE A 298 -3.34 6.67 6.01
CA PHE A 298 -1.88 6.66 6.16
C PHE A 298 -1.46 6.31 7.59
N ASN A 299 -2.15 6.81 8.60
CA ASN A 299 -1.86 6.50 10.00
C ASN A 299 -2.23 5.05 10.34
N ILE A 300 -3.35 4.53 9.79
CA ILE A 300 -3.70 3.11 9.89
C ILE A 300 -2.54 2.27 9.32
N TYR A 301 -2.03 2.64 8.13
CA TYR A 301 -0.88 1.96 7.55
C TYR A 301 0.35 2.00 8.47
N LEU A 302 0.65 3.13 9.10
CA LEU A 302 1.83 3.29 9.96
C LEU A 302 1.75 2.50 11.28
N LEU A 303 0.56 2.37 11.87
CA LEU A 303 0.39 1.96 13.26
C LEU A 303 -0.16 0.53 13.42
N HIS A 304 -0.81 -0.05 12.39
CA HIS A 304 -1.56 -1.30 12.53
C HIS A 304 -0.71 -2.51 12.96
N GLU A 305 0.49 -2.71 12.39
CA GLU A 305 1.27 -3.93 12.64
C GLU A 305 1.71 -4.05 14.10
N PRO A 306 2.31 -3.04 14.75
CA PRO A 306 2.63 -3.12 16.17
C PRO A 306 1.39 -3.34 17.07
N ILE A 307 0.23 -2.76 16.69
CA ILE A 307 -1.02 -3.02 17.43
C ILE A 307 -1.45 -4.48 17.29
N ILE A 308 -1.37 -5.05 16.08
CA ILE A 308 -1.65 -6.48 15.85
C ILE A 308 -0.70 -7.34 16.68
N PHE A 309 0.58 -7.00 16.75
CA PHE A 309 1.56 -7.73 17.55
C PHE A 309 1.21 -7.74 19.03
N ILE A 310 0.76 -6.60 19.59
CA ILE A 310 0.29 -6.54 20.99
C ILE A 310 -0.90 -7.48 21.19
N VAL A 311 -1.90 -7.43 20.31
CA VAL A 311 -3.07 -8.30 20.41
C VAL A 311 -2.66 -9.76 20.36
N LEU A 312 -1.82 -10.13 19.41
CA LEU A 312 -1.37 -11.51 19.23
C LEU A 312 -0.49 -11.98 20.38
N TYR A 313 0.35 -11.14 20.95
CA TYR A 313 1.16 -11.48 22.12
C TYR A 313 0.31 -11.98 23.28
N PHE A 314 -0.84 -11.35 23.54
CA PHE A 314 -1.73 -11.74 24.65
C PHE A 314 -2.69 -12.88 24.30
N ILE A 315 -2.98 -13.10 23.02
CA ILE A 315 -4.14 -13.94 22.64
C ILE A 315 -3.73 -15.14 21.74
N ALA A 316 -2.64 -15.06 20.98
CA ALA A 316 -2.30 -16.05 19.95
C ALA A 316 -2.14 -17.49 20.49
N SER A 317 -1.63 -17.63 21.72
CA SER A 317 -1.43 -18.93 22.38
C SER A 317 -2.71 -19.55 22.93
N ARG A 318 -3.84 -18.84 22.94
CA ARG A 318 -5.13 -19.33 23.46
C ARG A 318 -5.90 -20.08 22.38
N TYR A 319 -6.71 -21.04 22.82
CA TYR A 319 -7.66 -21.74 21.92
C TYR A 319 -8.84 -20.84 21.60
N ILE A 320 -8.68 -19.99 20.60
CA ILE A 320 -9.72 -19.03 20.13
C ILE A 320 -10.13 -19.39 18.72
N ASN A 321 -11.41 -19.25 18.44
CA ASN A 321 -11.95 -19.41 17.08
C ASN A 321 -11.23 -18.46 16.11
N PRO A 322 -10.69 -18.94 14.98
CA PRO A 322 -9.94 -18.14 14.03
C PRO A 322 -10.67 -16.88 13.55
N THR A 323 -11.99 -16.96 13.33
CA THR A 323 -12.79 -15.79 12.90
C THR A 323 -12.84 -14.73 13.99
N ILE A 324 -13.01 -15.13 15.25
CA ILE A 324 -13.02 -14.20 16.38
C ILE A 324 -11.66 -13.53 16.54
N LEU A 325 -10.56 -14.28 16.44
CA LEU A 325 -9.21 -13.74 16.55
C LEU A 325 -8.94 -12.73 15.43
N VAL A 326 -9.25 -13.05 14.18
CA VAL A 326 -9.07 -12.14 13.04
C VAL A 326 -9.91 -10.87 13.22
N MET A 327 -11.17 -11.01 13.66
CA MET A 327 -12.05 -9.84 13.89
C MET A 327 -11.54 -8.95 15.01
N ILE A 328 -11.05 -9.52 16.12
CA ILE A 328 -10.42 -8.75 17.20
C ILE A 328 -9.20 -7.99 16.68
N CYS A 329 -8.29 -8.66 15.96
CA CYS A 329 -7.12 -8.00 15.35
C CYS A 329 -7.52 -6.87 14.41
N LEU A 330 -8.51 -7.08 13.53
CA LEU A 330 -8.99 -6.06 12.59
C LEU A 330 -9.57 -4.84 13.32
N ILE A 331 -10.49 -5.07 14.25
CA ILE A 331 -11.18 -4.00 14.97
C ILE A 331 -10.16 -3.20 15.78
N ILE A 332 -9.34 -3.86 16.59
CA ILE A 332 -8.40 -3.18 17.47
C ILE A 332 -7.33 -2.44 16.67
N SER A 333 -6.81 -3.03 15.57
CA SER A 333 -5.77 -2.37 14.77
C SER A 333 -6.29 -1.15 14.01
N ILE A 334 -7.49 -1.22 13.43
CA ILE A 334 -8.06 -0.09 12.68
C ILE A 334 -8.48 1.02 13.64
N PHE A 335 -9.34 0.71 14.62
CA PHE A 335 -9.84 1.72 15.56
C PHE A 335 -8.75 2.25 16.48
N GLY A 336 -7.83 1.41 16.94
CA GLY A 336 -6.67 1.81 17.73
C GLY A 336 -5.77 2.78 16.97
N SER A 337 -5.47 2.50 15.69
CA SER A 337 -4.71 3.42 14.83
C SER A 337 -5.42 4.75 14.63
N MET A 338 -6.75 4.73 14.45
CA MET A 338 -7.55 5.96 14.31
C MET A 338 -7.56 6.76 15.62
N LEU A 339 -7.74 6.10 16.77
CA LEU A 339 -7.76 6.73 18.08
C LEU A 339 -6.42 7.42 18.39
N ILE A 340 -5.30 6.72 18.18
CA ILE A 340 -3.96 7.31 18.34
C ILE A 340 -3.81 8.55 17.46
N SER A 341 -4.29 8.47 16.21
CA SER A 341 -4.24 9.61 15.28
C SER A 341 -5.07 10.81 15.74
N ILE A 342 -6.26 10.57 16.29
CA ILE A 342 -7.14 11.62 16.83
C ILE A 342 -6.47 12.28 18.03
N ILE A 343 -5.92 11.49 18.94
CA ILE A 343 -5.21 11.99 20.13
C ILE A 343 -4.01 12.83 19.70
N TYR A 344 -3.19 12.33 18.78
CA TYR A 344 -2.05 13.07 18.24
C TYR A 344 -2.44 14.42 17.63
N ASN A 345 -3.50 14.45 16.82
CA ASN A 345 -3.97 15.69 16.21
C ASN A 345 -4.49 16.69 17.26
N LYS A 346 -5.24 16.24 18.27
CA LYS A 346 -5.68 17.10 19.37
C LYS A 346 -4.51 17.67 20.18
N ILE A 347 -3.52 16.85 20.50
CA ILE A 347 -2.31 17.30 21.18
C ILE A 347 -1.59 18.36 20.34
N LYS A 348 -1.43 18.10 19.05
CA LYS A 348 -0.80 19.04 18.12
C LYS A 348 -1.55 20.38 18.08
N GLU A 349 -2.88 20.38 18.01
CA GLU A 349 -3.71 21.59 18.04
C GLU A 349 -3.53 22.38 19.35
N LEU A 350 -3.45 21.70 20.48
CA LEU A 350 -3.22 22.35 21.78
C LEU A 350 -1.86 23.04 21.87
N PHE A 351 -0.82 22.44 21.28
CA PHE A 351 0.51 23.06 21.21
C PHE A 351 0.52 24.27 20.26
N TYR A 352 -0.09 24.16 19.08
CA TYR A 352 -0.18 25.27 18.12
C TYR A 352 -0.99 26.45 18.64
N SER A 353 -2.11 26.20 19.34
CA SER A 353 -2.91 27.28 19.95
C SER A 353 -2.16 28.01 21.06
N LYS A 354 -1.32 27.29 21.83
CA LYS A 354 -0.44 27.92 22.84
C LYS A 354 0.67 28.77 22.20
N GLU A 355 1.26 28.33 21.10
CA GLU A 355 2.30 29.09 20.39
C GLU A 355 1.77 30.41 19.83
N ILE A 356 0.55 30.42 19.29
CA ILE A 356 -0.13 31.62 18.81
C ILE A 356 -0.45 32.57 19.99
N THR A 357 -0.92 32.04 21.15
CA THR A 357 -1.17 32.82 22.33
C THR A 357 0.11 33.36 22.97
N PHE A 358 1.22 32.65 22.93
CA PHE A 358 2.50 33.15 23.42
C PHE A 358 3.10 34.24 22.48
N LYS A 359 2.97 34.10 21.18
CA LYS A 359 3.40 35.10 20.21
C LYS A 359 2.64 36.38 20.33
N THR A 360 1.28 36.32 20.42
CA THR A 360 0.43 37.51 20.62
C THR A 360 0.63 38.17 21.97
N LYS A 361 1.07 37.44 23.00
CA LYS A 361 1.39 38.01 24.31
C LYS A 361 2.79 38.67 24.31
N LYS A 362 3.75 38.15 23.57
CA LYS A 362 5.09 38.76 23.44
C LYS A 362 5.02 40.03 22.61
N ASP A 363 4.24 40.04 21.52
CA ASP A 363 4.01 41.22 20.67
C ASP A 363 3.22 42.34 21.39
N ARG A 364 2.61 42.05 22.56
CA ARG A 364 1.93 43.09 23.43
C ARG A 364 2.81 43.59 24.56
N LEU A 365 3.97 42.99 24.80
CA LEU A 365 4.90 43.41 25.86
C LEU A 365 6.08 44.21 25.30
N ASP A 366 6.20 44.31 23.98
CA ASP A 366 7.22 45.08 23.27
C ASP A 366 6.68 46.46 22.76
N TYR A 367 5.57 46.99 23.38
CA TYR A 367 5.08 48.35 23.15
C TYR A 367 5.03 49.12 24.48
#